data_990a84ca817b232c1830d22d0142849d
#
_entry.id   990a84ca817b232c1830d22d0142849d
#
_cell.length_a   1.000
_cell.length_b   1.000
_cell.length_c   1.000
_cell.angle_alpha   90.00
_cell.angle_beta   90.00
_cell.angle_gamma   90.00
#
_symmetry.space_group_name_H-M   'P 1'
#
loop_
_entity.id
_entity.type
_entity.pdbx_description
1 polymer ?
#
loop_
_entity_poly.entity_id
_entity_poly.type
_entity_poly.pdbx_seq_one_letter_code
_entity_poly.pdbx_strand_id
1 'polypeptide(L)'
;MAIDFDAIRKKLNQLSGTNSRRNTMWRPQEGEEHTVRLLSFSDNDGQPFKERWFYYNIGNNPGLLAPYQFGKKDPVQELITKLRDDGAKESYELAKKLYPSMRCYAAVIVRGEEEKGVQIWSFGK
;
A
#
# COMPACT_ATOMS: atom_id res chain seq x y z
N MET A 1 -16.64 41.61 11.58
CA MET A 1 -16.60 40.44 10.65
C MET A 1 -17.44 39.34 11.26
N ALA A 2 -18.50 38.96 10.59
CA ALA A 2 -19.29 37.81 11.00
C ALA A 2 -18.63 36.53 10.46
N ILE A 3 -18.55 35.52 11.31
CA ILE A 3 -18.07 34.21 10.90
C ILE A 3 -19.20 33.50 10.15
N ASP A 4 -18.92 33.07 8.92
CA ASP A 4 -19.87 32.30 8.13
C ASP A 4 -19.75 30.82 8.48
N PHE A 5 -20.61 30.36 9.36
CA PHE A 5 -20.65 28.97 9.80
C PHE A 5 -21.05 27.99 8.68
N ASP A 6 -21.85 28.46 7.72
CA ASP A 6 -22.25 27.59 6.61
C ASP A 6 -21.09 27.34 5.64
N ALA A 7 -20.25 28.34 5.40
CA ALA A 7 -19.03 28.18 4.63
C ALA A 7 -18.05 27.21 5.32
N ILE A 8 -17.90 27.31 6.64
CA ILE A 8 -17.06 26.42 7.44
C ILE A 8 -17.61 24.99 7.38
N ARG A 9 -18.91 24.82 7.58
CA ARG A 9 -19.57 23.51 7.51
C ARG A 9 -19.42 22.85 6.13
N LYS A 10 -19.59 23.65 5.07
CA LYS A 10 -19.40 23.18 3.70
C LYS A 10 -17.96 22.71 3.45
N LYS A 11 -17.00 23.46 3.96
CA LYS A 11 -15.59 23.11 3.86
C LYS A 11 -15.24 21.86 4.67
N LEU A 12 -15.78 21.72 5.87
CA LEU A 12 -15.64 20.52 6.70
C LEU A 12 -16.25 19.28 6.01
N ASN A 13 -17.41 19.45 5.39
CA ASN A 13 -18.04 18.36 4.63
C ASN A 13 -17.23 17.97 3.40
N GLN A 14 -16.61 18.94 2.72
CA GLN A 14 -15.68 18.66 1.64
C GLN A 14 -14.44 17.90 2.14
N LEU A 15 -13.89 18.29 3.27
CA LEU A 15 -12.75 17.64 3.87
C LEU A 15 -13.09 16.24 4.40
N SER A 16 -14.27 16.05 4.99
CA SER A 16 -14.73 14.73 5.42
C SER A 16 -15.12 13.85 4.25
N GLY A 17 -15.63 14.43 3.17
CA GLY A 17 -15.89 13.72 1.91
C GLY A 17 -14.62 13.26 1.20
N THR A 18 -13.53 14.01 1.35
CA THR A 18 -12.19 13.56 0.88
C THR A 18 -11.56 12.55 1.82
N ASN A 19 -12.01 12.47 3.06
CA ASN A 19 -11.61 11.40 3.98
C ASN A 19 -12.34 10.07 3.76
N SER A 20 -13.47 10.05 3.09
CA SER A 20 -13.83 8.87 2.34
C SER A 20 -12.84 8.80 1.16
N ARG A 21 -11.59 8.53 1.46
CA ARG A 21 -10.64 8.08 0.45
C ARG A 21 -11.37 6.98 -0.26
N ARG A 22 -11.98 7.34 -1.34
CA ARG A 22 -12.62 6.42 -2.24
C ARG A 22 -11.67 5.28 -2.34
N ASN A 23 -12.14 4.12 -2.03
CA ASN A 23 -11.33 2.94 -2.19
C ASN A 23 -10.91 2.89 -3.67
N THR A 24 -9.79 3.52 -3.98
CA THR A 24 -9.23 3.55 -5.32
C THR A 24 -8.63 2.20 -5.70
N MET A 25 -8.64 1.26 -4.75
CA MET A 25 -8.15 -0.08 -4.99
C MET A 25 -9.13 -0.84 -5.86
N TRP A 26 -8.62 -1.38 -6.96
CA TRP A 26 -9.36 -2.29 -7.81
C TRP A 26 -9.09 -3.72 -7.37
N ARG A 27 -10.14 -4.46 -7.10
CA ARG A 27 -10.05 -5.84 -6.62
C ARG A 27 -10.88 -6.76 -7.52
N PRO A 28 -10.28 -7.25 -8.61
CA PRO A 28 -10.95 -8.23 -9.46
C PRO A 28 -11.19 -9.53 -8.70
N GLN A 29 -12.31 -10.16 -8.96
CA GLN A 29 -12.65 -11.41 -8.33
C GLN A 29 -12.13 -12.59 -9.13
N GLU A 30 -11.92 -13.71 -8.48
CA GLU A 30 -11.45 -14.93 -9.11
C GLU A 30 -12.45 -15.40 -10.17
N GLY A 31 -11.93 -15.79 -11.32
CA GLY A 31 -12.72 -16.25 -12.45
C GLY A 31 -13.25 -15.16 -13.38
N GLU A 32 -13.07 -13.89 -13.05
CA GLU A 32 -13.44 -12.78 -13.91
C GLU A 32 -12.33 -12.44 -14.91
N GLU A 33 -12.71 -12.07 -16.11
CA GLU A 33 -11.79 -11.51 -17.10
C GLU A 33 -12.02 -9.99 -17.23
N HIS A 34 -10.95 -9.25 -17.19
CA HIS A 34 -10.99 -7.79 -17.34
C HIS A 34 -9.91 -7.33 -18.31
N THR A 35 -10.25 -6.28 -19.06
CA THR A 35 -9.29 -5.56 -19.87
C THR A 35 -8.94 -4.27 -19.17
N VAL A 36 -7.64 -4.04 -18.96
CA VAL A 36 -7.16 -2.84 -18.30
C VAL A 36 -6.09 -2.15 -19.15
N ARG A 37 -6.00 -0.84 -19.00
CA ARG A 37 -4.89 -0.06 -19.51
C ARG A 37 -3.94 0.21 -18.37
N LEU A 38 -2.71 -0.24 -18.49
CA LEU A 38 -1.64 0.06 -17.54
C LEU A 38 -1.09 1.45 -17.79
N LEU A 39 -0.95 2.23 -16.73
CA LEU A 39 -0.36 3.56 -16.78
C LEU A 39 1.08 3.49 -16.27
N SER A 40 1.98 4.21 -16.94
CA SER A 40 3.38 4.28 -16.50
C SER A 40 3.54 5.31 -15.38
N PHE A 41 4.49 5.04 -14.47
CA PHE A 41 4.88 5.98 -13.42
C PHE A 41 6.10 6.77 -13.88
N SER A 42 6.00 8.09 -13.89
CA SER A 42 7.11 8.97 -14.30
C SER A 42 8.29 8.91 -13.32
N ASP A 43 8.03 8.66 -12.05
CA ASP A 43 9.04 8.53 -10.98
C ASP A 43 9.65 7.12 -10.87
N ASN A 44 9.30 6.23 -11.78
CA ASN A 44 9.76 4.82 -11.80
C ASN A 44 10.28 4.42 -13.19
N ASP A 45 10.98 5.33 -13.87
CA ASP A 45 11.55 5.12 -15.21
C ASP A 45 10.53 4.65 -16.27
N GLY A 46 9.28 5.12 -16.13
CA GLY A 46 8.18 4.75 -17.02
C GLY A 46 7.67 3.33 -16.84
N GLN A 47 8.10 2.62 -15.82
CA GLN A 47 7.61 1.28 -15.53
C GLN A 47 6.16 1.32 -15.00
N PRO A 48 5.30 0.38 -15.41
CA PRO A 48 3.90 0.36 -14.96
C PRO A 48 3.70 -0.22 -13.55
N PHE A 49 4.72 -0.85 -12.98
CA PHE A 49 4.62 -1.52 -11.69
C PHE A 49 5.53 -0.88 -10.67
N LYS A 50 5.03 -0.72 -9.43
CA LYS A 50 5.82 -0.37 -8.25
C LYS A 50 5.79 -1.51 -7.27
N GLU A 51 6.94 -1.85 -6.71
CA GLU A 51 7.10 -2.88 -5.71
C GLU A 51 7.24 -2.25 -4.35
N ARG A 52 6.54 -2.82 -3.36
CA ARG A 52 6.62 -2.35 -1.97
C ARG A 52 6.66 -3.55 -1.03
N TRP A 53 7.48 -3.43 0.00
CA TRP A 53 7.69 -4.46 1.00
C TRP A 53 6.93 -4.13 2.28
N PHE A 54 6.24 -5.13 2.82
CA PHE A 54 5.40 -4.99 4.01
C PHE A 54 5.70 -6.09 5.01
N TYR A 55 5.61 -5.74 6.30
CA TYR A 55 5.60 -6.71 7.39
C TYR A 55 4.14 -7.03 7.75
N TYR A 56 3.78 -8.29 7.72
CA TYR A 56 2.40 -8.71 7.97
C TYR A 56 2.19 -9.37 9.34
N ASN A 57 3.25 -9.78 10.03
CA ASN A 57 3.17 -10.50 11.30
C ASN A 57 3.58 -9.63 12.49
N ILE A 58 3.28 -8.35 12.47
CA ILE A 58 3.60 -7.40 13.53
C ILE A 58 2.33 -7.06 14.31
N GLY A 59 2.11 -7.76 15.43
CA GLY A 59 0.96 -7.53 16.29
C GLY A 59 -0.36 -7.64 15.53
N ASN A 60 -1.23 -6.68 15.75
CA ASN A 60 -2.55 -6.60 15.09
C ASN A 60 -2.55 -5.76 13.81
N ASN A 61 -1.39 -5.37 13.30
CA ASN A 61 -1.31 -4.58 12.09
C ASN A 61 -1.61 -5.43 10.86
N PRO A 62 -2.53 -5.01 9.97
CA PRO A 62 -2.84 -5.75 8.75
C PRO A 62 -1.74 -5.69 7.68
N GLY A 63 -0.80 -4.77 7.84
CA GLY A 63 0.36 -4.61 6.97
C GLY A 63 1.09 -3.34 7.33
N LEU A 64 2.38 -3.45 7.59
CA LEU A 64 3.25 -2.34 7.95
C LEU A 64 4.29 -2.13 6.85
N LEU A 65 4.26 -0.97 6.23
CA LEU A 65 5.21 -0.62 5.17
C LEU A 65 6.62 -0.56 5.73
N ALA A 66 7.55 -1.33 5.14
CA ALA A 66 8.90 -1.45 5.64
C ALA A 66 9.73 -0.18 5.38
N PRO A 67 10.19 0.53 6.42
CA PRO A 67 10.92 1.79 6.25
C PRO A 67 12.28 1.63 5.58
N TYR A 68 12.94 0.48 5.71
CA TYR A 68 14.28 0.27 5.16
C TYR A 68 14.33 0.45 3.63
N GLN A 69 13.24 0.13 2.92
CA GLN A 69 13.18 0.29 1.46
C GLN A 69 13.29 1.75 1.02
N PHE A 70 13.07 2.69 1.93
CA PHE A 70 13.21 4.13 1.70
C PHE A 70 14.47 4.71 2.34
N GLY A 71 15.40 3.87 2.77
CA GLY A 71 16.62 4.30 3.45
C GLY A 71 16.41 4.84 4.86
N LYS A 72 15.25 4.54 5.47
CA LYS A 72 14.92 4.99 6.83
C LYS A 72 15.24 3.93 7.86
N LYS A 73 15.38 4.37 9.13
CA LYS A 73 15.56 3.46 10.26
C LYS A 73 14.38 2.51 10.36
N ASP A 74 14.66 1.23 10.45
CA ASP A 74 13.67 0.16 10.50
C ASP A 74 13.92 -0.76 11.71
N PRO A 75 13.18 -0.57 12.81
CA PRO A 75 13.36 -1.41 14.01
C PRO A 75 13.06 -2.88 13.79
N VAL A 76 12.14 -3.21 12.88
CA VAL A 76 11.82 -4.61 12.57
C VAL A 76 12.97 -5.27 11.84
N GLN A 77 13.59 -4.58 10.90
CA GLN A 77 14.76 -5.09 10.18
C GLN A 77 15.95 -5.27 11.12
N GLU A 78 16.15 -4.36 12.06
CA GLU A 78 17.18 -4.47 13.10
C GLU A 78 16.96 -5.72 13.97
N LEU A 79 15.70 -5.99 14.35
CA LEU A 79 15.33 -7.18 15.11
C LEU A 79 15.58 -8.46 14.31
N ILE A 80 15.21 -8.49 13.04
CA ILE A 80 15.45 -9.62 12.14
C ILE A 80 16.96 -9.95 12.07
N THR A 81 17.78 -8.93 11.90
CA THR A 81 19.24 -9.07 11.85
C THR A 81 19.80 -9.66 13.17
N LYS A 82 19.34 -9.14 14.31
CA LYS A 82 19.75 -9.64 15.61
C LYS A 82 19.35 -11.11 15.84
N LEU A 83 18.14 -11.48 15.44
CA LEU A 83 17.66 -12.85 15.55
C LEU A 83 18.45 -13.81 14.67
N ARG A 84 18.84 -13.38 13.48
CA ARG A 84 19.69 -14.19 12.60
C ARG A 84 21.09 -14.37 13.14
N ASP A 85 21.65 -13.32 13.73
CA ASP A 85 23.02 -13.32 14.27
C ASP A 85 23.12 -14.09 15.62
N ASP A 86 22.01 -14.36 16.27
CA ASP A 86 21.94 -15.09 17.54
C ASP A 86 22.40 -16.56 17.40
N GLY A 87 22.27 -17.13 16.21
CA GLY A 87 22.71 -18.50 15.92
C GLY A 87 21.82 -19.61 16.45
N ALA A 88 20.78 -19.30 17.23
CA ALA A 88 19.82 -20.28 17.70
C ALA A 88 18.76 -20.58 16.63
N LYS A 89 18.36 -21.83 16.53
CA LYS A 89 17.35 -22.29 15.57
C LYS A 89 16.00 -21.57 15.76
N GLU A 90 15.59 -21.42 17.03
CA GLU A 90 14.33 -20.76 17.38
C GLU A 90 14.35 -19.28 16.95
N SER A 91 15.46 -18.60 17.17
CA SER A 91 15.64 -17.20 16.73
C SER A 91 15.60 -17.08 15.22
N TYR A 92 16.20 -17.99 14.50
CA TYR A 92 16.17 -18.03 13.04
C TYR A 92 14.76 -18.24 12.49
N GLU A 93 14.00 -19.15 13.09
CA GLU A 93 12.61 -19.42 12.71
C GLU A 93 11.71 -18.20 12.96
N LEU A 94 11.91 -17.51 14.09
CA LEU A 94 11.19 -16.28 14.38
C LEU A 94 11.55 -15.18 13.37
N ALA A 95 12.82 -15.05 13.01
CA ALA A 95 13.24 -14.09 11.98
C ALA A 95 12.55 -14.34 10.66
N LYS A 96 12.41 -15.59 10.24
CA LYS A 96 11.70 -15.96 9.01
C LYS A 96 10.24 -15.51 9.00
N LYS A 97 9.56 -15.63 10.15
CA LYS A 97 8.16 -15.16 10.28
C LYS A 97 8.03 -13.65 10.18
N LEU A 98 9.07 -12.91 10.50
CA LEU A 98 9.08 -11.46 10.45
C LEU A 98 9.53 -10.90 9.10
N TYR A 99 10.03 -11.72 8.17
CA TYR A 99 10.49 -11.26 6.88
C TYR A 99 9.39 -10.50 6.13
N PRO A 100 9.75 -9.38 5.48
CA PRO A 100 8.78 -8.65 4.70
C PRO A 100 8.37 -9.40 3.44
N SER A 101 7.16 -9.17 3.01
CA SER A 101 6.62 -9.70 1.75
C SER A 101 6.42 -8.57 0.76
N MET A 102 6.69 -8.85 -0.50
CA MET A 102 6.55 -7.89 -1.58
C MET A 102 5.14 -7.90 -2.14
N ARG A 103 4.62 -6.70 -2.42
CA ARG A 103 3.42 -6.52 -3.22
C ARG A 103 3.70 -5.56 -4.35
N CYS A 104 3.14 -5.87 -5.50
CA CYS A 104 3.20 -5.02 -6.68
C CYS A 104 1.95 -4.15 -6.76
N TYR A 105 2.12 -2.94 -7.26
CA TYR A 105 1.04 -1.97 -7.46
C TYR A 105 1.10 -1.45 -8.89
N ALA A 106 -0.05 -1.41 -9.55
CA ALA A 106 -0.18 -0.84 -10.88
C ALA A 106 -1.34 0.15 -10.89
N ALA A 107 -1.14 1.28 -11.55
CA ALA A 107 -2.23 2.21 -11.84
C ALA A 107 -2.89 1.77 -13.13
N VAL A 108 -4.20 1.55 -13.10
CA VAL A 108 -4.95 1.00 -14.21
C VAL A 108 -6.22 1.80 -14.49
N ILE A 109 -6.65 1.80 -15.75
CA ILE A 109 -7.99 2.21 -16.15
C ILE A 109 -8.69 0.93 -16.61
N VAL A 110 -9.77 0.57 -15.95
CA VAL A 110 -10.52 -0.66 -16.22
C VAL A 110 -11.56 -0.38 -17.29
N ARG A 111 -11.58 -1.20 -18.34
CA ARG A 111 -12.56 -1.10 -19.42
C ARG A 111 -13.97 -1.35 -18.88
N GLY A 112 -14.87 -0.43 -19.17
CA GLY A 112 -16.24 -0.43 -18.63
C GLY A 112 -16.42 0.33 -17.34
N GLU A 113 -15.30 0.74 -16.69
CA GLU A 113 -15.30 1.50 -15.42
C GLU A 113 -14.51 2.81 -15.56
N GLU A 114 -14.44 3.37 -16.77
CA GLU A 114 -13.65 4.57 -17.06
C GLU A 114 -14.10 5.79 -16.24
N GLU A 115 -15.37 5.85 -15.86
CA GLU A 115 -15.91 6.92 -15.01
C GLU A 115 -15.31 6.95 -13.61
N LYS A 116 -14.77 5.83 -13.15
CA LYS A 116 -14.06 5.74 -11.88
C LYS A 116 -12.64 6.31 -11.93
N GLY A 117 -12.14 6.56 -13.15
CA GLY A 117 -10.80 7.05 -13.39
C GLY A 117 -9.73 6.02 -13.09
N VAL A 118 -8.58 6.49 -12.61
CA VAL A 118 -7.46 5.62 -12.29
C VAL A 118 -7.74 4.83 -11.01
N GLN A 119 -7.58 3.53 -11.10
CA GLN A 119 -7.66 2.61 -9.96
C GLN A 119 -6.31 1.96 -9.71
N ILE A 120 -6.08 1.50 -8.51
CA ILE A 120 -4.83 0.83 -8.12
C ILE A 120 -5.10 -0.67 -8.01
N TRP A 121 -4.38 -1.43 -8.82
CA TRP A 121 -4.37 -2.88 -8.75
C TRP A 121 -3.17 -3.34 -7.94
N SER A 122 -3.44 -4.06 -6.84
CA SER A 122 -2.41 -4.62 -5.98
C SER A 122 -2.44 -6.13 -6.08
N PHE A 123 -1.27 -6.73 -6.26
CA PHE A 123 -1.15 -8.18 -6.35
C PHE A 123 0.15 -8.66 -5.72
N GLY A 124 0.16 -9.88 -5.23
CA GLY A 124 1.35 -10.55 -4.73
C GLY A 124 2.20 -11.17 -5.84
N LYS A 125 3.38 -11.64 -5.48
CA LYS A 125 4.28 -12.35 -6.37
C LYS A 125 3.77 -13.76 -6.66
#